data_ed9e5f6907500e4190c3acc14dcec521
#
_entry.id   ed9e5f6907500e4190c3acc14dcec521
#
_cell.length_a   1.000
_cell.length_b   1.000
_cell.length_c   1.000
_cell.angle_alpha   90.00
_cell.angle_beta   90.00
_cell.angle_gamma   90.00
#
_symmetry.space_group_name_H-M   'P 1'
#
loop_
_entity.id
_entity.type
_entity.pdbx_description
1 polymer ?
#
loop_
_entity_poly.entity_id
_entity_poly.type
_entity_poly.pdbx_seq_one_letter_code
_entity_poly.pdbx_strand_id
1 'polypeptide(L)'
;MTANAVSGRTGVFALLGSPVGHSLSPAIHNASFAQLGLDYVYLCHDVEADGIGEAVAGARALGYAGLNVTMPCKAAVVDHLDALSPAAELMGAVNTVECAGGRLVGHNTDGAGLLRSIAEEGFEIAGSRMVVIGAGGAGSAAFTQAALDGAARIAVFKR
;
A
#
# COMPACT_ATOMS: atom_id res chain seq x y z
N MET A 1 4.50 28.22 5.70
CA MET A 1 4.43 26.94 6.43
C MET A 1 5.85 26.57 6.82
N THR A 2 6.17 26.60 8.12
CA THR A 2 7.48 26.15 8.60
C THR A 2 7.51 24.62 8.47
N ALA A 3 8.43 24.11 7.67
CA ALA A 3 8.71 22.68 7.64
C ALA A 3 9.02 22.22 9.08
N ASN A 4 8.41 21.12 9.53
CA ASN A 4 8.77 20.52 10.80
C ASN A 4 10.27 20.22 10.77
N ALA A 5 11.00 20.72 11.75
CA ALA A 5 12.43 20.45 11.87
C ALA A 5 12.62 18.95 12.19
N VAL A 6 13.33 18.23 11.32
CA VAL A 6 13.68 16.82 11.56
C VAL A 6 14.62 16.74 12.76
N SER A 7 14.36 15.85 13.70
CA SER A 7 15.11 15.63 14.93
C SER A 7 15.41 14.14 15.14
N GLY A 8 16.17 13.78 16.17
CA GLY A 8 16.41 12.38 16.53
C GLY A 8 15.16 11.63 17.04
N ARG A 9 14.01 12.30 17.16
CA ARG A 9 12.73 11.68 17.55
C ARG A 9 11.77 11.54 16.39
N THR A 10 12.06 12.16 15.24
CA THR A 10 11.19 12.14 14.07
C THR A 10 11.06 10.71 13.55
N GLY A 11 9.83 10.19 13.51
CA GLY A 11 9.54 8.87 12.95
C GLY A 11 9.65 8.86 11.43
N VAL A 12 9.93 7.69 10.86
CA VAL A 12 10.15 7.53 9.41
C VAL A 12 9.09 6.63 8.81
N PHE A 13 8.47 7.10 7.75
CA PHE A 13 7.71 6.29 6.78
C PHE A 13 8.45 6.24 5.45
N ALA A 14 8.29 5.17 4.69
CA ALA A 14 8.92 5.11 3.38
C ALA A 14 8.09 4.39 2.32
N LEU A 15 8.36 4.72 1.05
CA LEU A 15 7.96 3.96 -0.12
C LEU A 15 9.14 3.10 -0.57
N LEU A 16 8.91 1.80 -0.75
CA LEU A 16 9.85 0.84 -1.32
C LEU A 16 9.38 0.40 -2.71
N GLY A 17 10.28 0.39 -3.69
CA GLY A 17 10.02 -0.04 -5.07
C GLY A 17 11.00 0.59 -6.05
N SER A 18 10.89 0.26 -7.35
CA SER A 18 11.81 0.75 -8.38
C SER A 18 11.11 0.91 -9.74
N PRO A 19 11.31 2.06 -10.46
CA PRO A 19 11.92 3.28 -9.96
C PRO A 19 10.93 4.13 -9.14
N VAL A 20 11.37 4.79 -8.07
CA VAL A 20 10.51 5.63 -7.21
C VAL A 20 10.87 7.11 -7.21
N GLY A 21 11.88 7.52 -7.96
CA GLY A 21 12.35 8.91 -8.02
C GLY A 21 11.30 9.92 -8.52
N HIS A 22 10.28 9.47 -9.25
CA HIS A 22 9.19 10.29 -9.76
C HIS A 22 7.94 10.30 -8.86
N SER A 23 7.98 9.59 -7.71
CA SER A 23 6.84 9.47 -6.81
C SER A 23 6.48 10.80 -6.16
N LEU A 24 5.18 11.10 -6.14
CA LEU A 24 4.61 12.25 -5.44
C LEU A 24 4.28 11.94 -3.96
N SER A 25 4.41 10.70 -3.53
CA SER A 25 4.09 10.27 -2.16
C SER A 25 4.83 11.11 -1.09
N PRO A 26 6.14 11.40 -1.22
CA PRO A 26 6.81 12.25 -0.24
C PRO A 26 6.21 13.65 -0.12
N ALA A 27 5.85 14.27 -1.24
CA ALA A 27 5.24 15.60 -1.22
C ALA A 27 3.87 15.58 -0.51
N ILE A 28 3.04 14.58 -0.80
CA ILE A 28 1.70 14.43 -0.22
C ILE A 28 1.78 14.14 1.27
N HIS A 29 2.55 13.11 1.67
CA HIS A 29 2.61 12.68 3.07
C HIS A 29 3.31 13.71 3.96
N ASN A 30 4.42 14.30 3.53
CA ASN A 30 5.12 15.30 4.32
C ASN A 30 4.29 16.58 4.50
N ALA A 31 3.53 17.01 3.49
CA ALA A 31 2.59 18.11 3.63
C ALA A 31 1.47 17.78 4.64
N SER A 32 0.94 16.55 4.59
CA SER A 32 -0.09 16.08 5.53
C SER A 32 0.45 16.01 6.96
N PHE A 33 1.66 15.48 7.17
CA PHE A 33 2.29 15.43 8.50
C PHE A 33 2.48 16.83 9.07
N ALA A 34 2.97 17.76 8.25
CA ALA A 34 3.13 19.15 8.68
C ALA A 34 1.79 19.82 9.05
N GLN A 35 0.73 19.58 8.27
CA GLN A 35 -0.60 20.12 8.53
C GLN A 35 -1.22 19.56 9.81
N LEU A 36 -0.98 18.28 10.10
CA LEU A 36 -1.50 17.59 11.28
C LEU A 36 -0.60 17.74 12.52
N GLY A 37 0.54 18.39 12.40
CA GLY A 37 1.50 18.55 13.51
C GLY A 37 2.16 17.24 13.93
N LEU A 38 2.28 16.27 13.02
CA LEU A 38 2.87 14.96 13.29
C LEU A 38 4.39 15.01 13.04
N ASP A 39 5.17 14.47 13.99
CA ASP A 39 6.63 14.42 13.90
C ASP A 39 7.09 13.19 13.12
N TYR A 40 6.78 13.20 11.80
CA TYR A 40 7.16 12.16 10.86
C TYR A 40 7.77 12.73 9.59
N VAL A 41 8.60 11.92 8.93
CA VAL A 41 9.10 12.16 7.59
C VAL A 41 8.77 10.96 6.69
N TYR A 42 8.42 11.25 5.44
CA TYR A 42 8.18 10.24 4.41
C TYR A 42 9.27 10.32 3.35
N LEU A 43 9.90 9.19 3.07
CA LEU A 43 11.01 9.04 2.13
C LEU A 43 10.66 8.05 1.00
N CYS A 44 11.49 8.02 -0.03
CA CYS A 44 11.47 6.95 -1.04
C CYS A 44 12.82 6.23 -1.05
N HIS A 45 12.78 4.90 -1.16
CA HIS A 45 13.95 4.08 -1.34
C HIS A 45 13.79 3.26 -2.62
N ASP A 46 14.74 3.41 -3.54
CA ASP A 46 14.76 2.65 -4.78
C ASP A 46 15.26 1.23 -4.47
N VAL A 47 14.35 0.25 -4.58
CA VAL A 47 14.58 -1.14 -4.18
C VAL A 47 13.97 -2.05 -5.22
N GLU A 48 14.78 -2.94 -5.79
CA GLU A 48 14.33 -4.00 -6.68
C GLU A 48 13.72 -5.17 -5.90
N ALA A 49 13.00 -6.05 -6.61
CA ALA A 49 12.27 -7.14 -5.97
C ALA A 49 13.17 -8.13 -5.20
N ASP A 50 14.38 -8.35 -5.64
CA ASP A 50 15.37 -9.24 -4.99
C ASP A 50 15.98 -8.64 -3.71
N GLY A 51 16.02 -7.30 -3.61
CA GLY A 51 16.49 -6.58 -2.42
C GLY A 51 15.43 -6.30 -1.37
N ILE A 52 14.15 -6.63 -1.62
CA ILE A 52 13.06 -6.20 -0.74
C ILE A 52 13.14 -6.80 0.66
N GLY A 53 13.62 -8.04 0.79
CA GLY A 53 13.78 -8.70 2.09
C GLY A 53 14.74 -7.98 3.01
N GLU A 54 15.90 -7.58 2.47
CA GLU A 54 16.91 -6.81 3.22
C GLU A 54 16.39 -5.42 3.58
N ALA A 55 15.67 -4.75 2.66
CA ALA A 55 15.08 -3.45 2.91
C ALA A 55 14.04 -3.50 4.04
N VAL A 56 13.17 -4.50 4.05
CA VAL A 56 12.15 -4.71 5.10
C VAL A 56 12.80 -5.04 6.44
N ALA A 57 13.82 -5.92 6.45
CA ALA A 57 14.57 -6.24 7.67
C ALA A 57 15.29 -4.99 8.22
N GLY A 58 15.87 -4.18 7.35
CA GLY A 58 16.48 -2.90 7.71
C GLY A 58 15.47 -1.90 8.28
N ALA A 59 14.31 -1.74 7.64
CA ALA A 59 13.25 -0.86 8.12
C ALA A 59 12.73 -1.27 9.51
N ARG A 60 12.57 -2.60 9.74
CA ARG A 60 12.23 -3.16 11.06
C ARG A 60 13.29 -2.82 12.09
N ALA A 61 14.56 -3.05 11.79
CA ALA A 61 15.68 -2.81 12.70
C ALA A 61 15.87 -1.33 13.03
N LEU A 62 15.58 -0.44 12.07
CA LEU A 62 15.65 1.02 12.22
C LEU A 62 14.38 1.62 12.85
N GLY A 63 13.35 0.81 13.12
CA GLY A 63 12.11 1.25 13.75
C GLY A 63 11.26 2.17 12.87
N TYR A 64 11.16 1.88 11.58
CA TYR A 64 10.25 2.61 10.71
C TYR A 64 8.81 2.50 11.19
N ALA A 65 8.06 3.60 11.11
CA ALA A 65 6.68 3.68 11.59
C ALA A 65 5.69 3.01 10.63
N GLY A 66 6.05 2.84 9.37
CA GLY A 66 5.27 2.14 8.36
C GLY A 66 5.93 2.23 6.99
N LEU A 67 5.47 1.35 6.07
CA LEU A 67 5.99 1.31 4.71
C LEU A 67 4.83 1.30 3.71
N ASN A 68 5.02 1.98 2.58
CA ASN A 68 4.30 1.64 1.37
C ASN A 68 5.21 0.81 0.45
N VAL A 69 4.60 -0.02 -0.37
CA VAL A 69 5.31 -0.87 -1.33
C VAL A 69 4.69 -0.69 -2.71
N THR A 70 5.53 -0.45 -3.71
CA THR A 70 5.08 -0.34 -5.10
C THR A 70 5.80 -1.34 -6.00
N MET A 71 5.56 -1.27 -7.31
CA MET A 71 6.25 -2.15 -8.26
C MET A 71 7.77 -1.97 -8.18
N PRO A 72 8.54 -3.05 -8.38
CA PRO A 72 8.11 -4.44 -8.61
C PRO A 72 7.87 -5.25 -7.33
N CYS A 73 7.95 -4.63 -6.15
CA CYS A 73 8.11 -5.29 -4.85
C CYS A 73 6.82 -5.83 -4.21
N LYS A 74 5.61 -5.46 -4.70
CA LYS A 74 4.33 -5.76 -4.03
C LYS A 74 4.08 -7.25 -3.76
N ALA A 75 4.49 -8.14 -4.66
CA ALA A 75 4.37 -9.59 -4.46
C ALA A 75 5.53 -10.14 -3.64
N ALA A 76 6.76 -9.70 -3.93
CA ALA A 76 7.96 -10.21 -3.28
C ALA A 76 8.01 -9.88 -1.78
N VAL A 77 7.42 -8.77 -1.34
CA VAL A 77 7.42 -8.37 0.07
C VAL A 77 6.62 -9.31 0.98
N VAL A 78 5.67 -10.06 0.43
CA VAL A 78 4.75 -10.94 1.18
C VAL A 78 5.50 -11.92 2.08
N ASP A 79 6.56 -12.55 1.57
CA ASP A 79 7.34 -13.57 2.28
C ASP A 79 8.19 -13.00 3.44
N HIS A 80 8.25 -11.68 3.58
CA HIS A 80 9.06 -10.98 4.59
C HIS A 80 8.23 -10.32 5.69
N LEU A 81 6.92 -10.59 5.74
CA LEU A 81 5.98 -10.03 6.71
C LEU A 81 5.49 -11.08 7.71
N ASP A 82 5.11 -10.64 8.90
CA ASP A 82 4.66 -11.53 9.98
C ASP A 82 3.19 -11.95 9.84
N ALA A 83 2.38 -11.18 9.13
CA ALA A 83 0.99 -11.48 8.84
C ALA A 83 0.49 -10.66 7.64
N LEU A 84 -0.64 -11.10 7.08
CA LEU A 84 -1.34 -10.43 5.99
C LEU A 84 -2.78 -10.15 6.37
N SER A 85 -3.33 -9.06 5.84
CA SER A 85 -4.78 -8.85 5.84
C SER A 85 -5.46 -9.80 4.85
N PRO A 86 -6.76 -10.10 5.00
CA PRO A 86 -7.48 -10.99 4.07
C PRO A 86 -7.37 -10.56 2.60
N ALA A 87 -7.42 -9.26 2.33
CA ALA A 87 -7.26 -8.73 0.98
C ALA A 87 -5.84 -8.98 0.43
N ALA A 88 -4.81 -8.72 1.24
CA ALA A 88 -3.41 -8.94 0.84
C ALA A 88 -3.12 -10.42 0.60
N GLU A 89 -3.66 -11.31 1.45
CA GLU A 89 -3.53 -12.77 1.31
C GLU A 89 -4.16 -13.29 0.02
N LEU A 90 -5.40 -12.88 -0.27
CA LEU A 90 -6.10 -13.27 -1.50
C LEU A 90 -5.44 -12.73 -2.77
N MET A 91 -4.85 -11.53 -2.70
CA MET A 91 -4.15 -10.91 -3.83
C MET A 91 -2.73 -11.43 -4.01
N GLY A 92 -2.10 -12.00 -2.98
CA GLY A 92 -0.68 -12.31 -2.98
C GLY A 92 0.20 -11.06 -3.18
N ALA A 93 -0.27 -9.90 -2.73
CA ALA A 93 0.42 -8.63 -2.95
C ALA A 93 0.09 -7.61 -1.84
N VAL A 94 1.10 -6.88 -1.42
CA VAL A 94 1.03 -5.85 -0.36
C VAL A 94 1.45 -4.50 -0.93
N ASN A 95 0.71 -3.44 -0.62
CA ASN A 95 1.07 -2.06 -0.92
C ASN A 95 1.31 -1.20 0.33
N THR A 96 0.93 -1.70 1.50
CA THR A 96 1.04 -0.99 2.78
C THR A 96 1.47 -1.96 3.87
N VAL A 97 2.48 -1.60 4.64
CA VAL A 97 2.96 -2.39 5.79
C VAL A 97 2.78 -1.56 7.05
N GLU A 98 1.97 -2.05 7.95
CA GLU A 98 1.85 -1.54 9.31
C GLU A 98 3.00 -2.07 10.16
N CYS A 99 3.74 -1.16 10.81
CA CYS A 99 4.84 -1.48 11.70
C CYS A 99 4.41 -1.15 13.14
N ALA A 100 4.07 -2.15 13.92
CA ALA A 100 3.62 -1.97 15.30
C ALA A 100 4.29 -2.97 16.25
N GLY A 101 4.99 -2.47 17.27
CA GLY A 101 5.64 -3.31 18.28
C GLY A 101 6.66 -4.31 17.71
N GLY A 102 7.34 -3.95 16.62
CA GLY A 102 8.29 -4.82 15.92
C GLY A 102 7.64 -5.86 14.99
N ARG A 103 6.31 -5.91 14.95
CA ARG A 103 5.54 -6.77 14.02
C ARG A 103 5.22 -6.00 12.75
N LEU A 104 5.30 -6.69 11.62
CA LEU A 104 4.98 -6.17 10.29
C LEU A 104 3.74 -6.87 9.74
N VAL A 105 2.68 -6.11 9.49
CA VAL A 105 1.43 -6.63 8.93
C VAL A 105 1.20 -6.02 7.55
N GLY A 106 1.06 -6.87 6.55
CA GLY A 106 0.85 -6.46 5.16
C GLY A 106 -0.62 -6.26 4.83
N HIS A 107 -0.91 -5.16 4.16
CA HIS A 107 -2.23 -4.80 3.66
C HIS A 107 -2.20 -4.53 2.16
N ASN A 108 -3.35 -4.70 1.51
CA ASN A 108 -3.54 -4.17 0.17
C ASN A 108 -4.76 -3.25 0.17
N THR A 109 -4.51 -1.96 -0.04
CA THR A 109 -5.52 -0.90 -0.01
C THR A 109 -5.93 -0.42 -1.41
N ASP A 110 -5.32 -0.95 -2.48
CA ASP A 110 -5.59 -0.51 -3.86
C ASP A 110 -7.04 -0.77 -4.25
N GLY A 111 -7.55 -1.98 -3.94
CA GLY A 111 -8.92 -2.37 -4.21
C GLY A 111 -9.92 -1.57 -3.40
N ALA A 112 -9.71 -1.46 -2.09
CA ALA A 112 -10.58 -0.69 -1.19
C ALA A 112 -10.65 0.79 -1.59
N GLY A 113 -9.50 1.39 -1.96
CA GLY A 113 -9.45 2.76 -2.43
C GLY A 113 -10.25 2.97 -3.73
N LEU A 114 -10.09 2.05 -4.70
CA LEU A 114 -10.85 2.11 -5.95
C LEU A 114 -12.36 1.96 -5.72
N LEU A 115 -12.78 0.95 -4.97
CA LEU A 115 -14.22 0.71 -4.75
C LEU A 115 -14.86 1.81 -3.92
N ARG A 116 -14.12 2.39 -2.99
CA ARG A 116 -14.58 3.57 -2.26
C ARG A 116 -14.82 4.75 -3.20
N SER A 117 -13.91 5.03 -4.14
CA SER A 117 -14.12 6.12 -5.10
C SER A 117 -15.34 5.87 -6.00
N ILE A 118 -15.60 4.62 -6.39
CA ILE A 118 -16.81 4.23 -7.14
C ILE A 118 -18.07 4.45 -6.30
N ALA A 119 -18.03 4.10 -5.02
CA ALA A 119 -19.15 4.30 -4.11
C ALA A 119 -19.45 5.79 -3.85
N GLU A 120 -18.42 6.64 -3.78
CA GLU A 120 -18.55 8.09 -3.65
C GLU A 120 -19.24 8.72 -4.88
N GLU A 121 -19.16 8.07 -6.06
CA GLU A 121 -19.94 8.45 -7.27
C GLU A 121 -21.38 7.89 -7.28
N GLY A 122 -21.82 7.26 -6.19
CA GLY A 122 -23.20 6.79 -6.02
C GLY A 122 -23.47 5.36 -6.49
N PHE A 123 -22.44 4.55 -6.77
CA PHE A 123 -22.60 3.16 -7.16
C PHE A 123 -22.44 2.22 -5.97
N GLU A 124 -23.42 1.35 -5.72
CA GLU A 124 -23.30 0.29 -4.71
C GLU A 124 -22.50 -0.90 -5.25
N ILE A 125 -21.56 -1.39 -4.46
CA ILE A 125 -20.75 -2.56 -4.77
C ILE A 125 -21.45 -3.85 -4.36
N ALA A 126 -21.99 -3.88 -3.13
CA ALA A 126 -22.73 -5.03 -2.65
C ALA A 126 -23.93 -5.36 -3.55
N GLY A 127 -24.08 -6.62 -3.93
CA GLY A 127 -25.13 -7.08 -4.84
C GLY A 127 -24.94 -6.67 -6.31
N SER A 128 -23.90 -5.90 -6.65
CA SER A 128 -23.66 -5.43 -8.03
C SER A 128 -23.18 -6.55 -8.96
N ARG A 129 -23.26 -6.29 -10.25
CA ARG A 129 -22.66 -7.11 -11.32
C ARG A 129 -21.56 -6.33 -11.99
N MET A 130 -20.32 -6.76 -11.83
CA MET A 130 -19.15 -6.06 -12.32
C MET A 130 -18.49 -6.76 -13.49
N VAL A 131 -17.93 -5.97 -14.40
CA VAL A 131 -17.05 -6.44 -15.48
C VAL A 131 -15.72 -5.77 -15.31
N VAL A 132 -14.65 -6.56 -15.22
CA VAL A 132 -13.28 -6.07 -15.10
C VAL A 132 -12.50 -6.47 -16.36
N ILE A 133 -11.93 -5.48 -17.04
CA ILE A 133 -11.11 -5.68 -18.23
C ILE A 133 -9.64 -5.54 -17.84
N GLY A 134 -8.93 -6.65 -17.84
CA GLY A 134 -7.55 -6.76 -17.38
C GLY A 134 -7.43 -7.42 -15.99
N ALA A 135 -6.50 -8.35 -15.86
CA ALA A 135 -6.20 -9.06 -14.61
C ALA A 135 -4.74 -8.77 -14.14
N GLY A 136 -4.25 -7.56 -14.39
CA GLY A 136 -3.00 -7.05 -13.80
C GLY A 136 -3.24 -6.59 -12.36
N GLY A 137 -2.24 -6.02 -11.71
CA GLY A 137 -2.29 -5.63 -10.30
C GLY A 137 -3.53 -4.82 -9.91
N ALA A 138 -3.88 -3.77 -10.67
CA ALA A 138 -5.07 -2.95 -10.40
C ALA A 138 -6.38 -3.72 -10.61
N GLY A 139 -6.48 -4.51 -11.70
CA GLY A 139 -7.66 -5.35 -11.96
C GLY A 139 -7.84 -6.40 -10.87
N SER A 140 -6.76 -7.06 -10.45
CA SER A 140 -6.78 -8.04 -9.36
C SER A 140 -7.23 -7.41 -8.04
N ALA A 141 -6.74 -6.24 -7.72
CA ALA A 141 -7.17 -5.50 -6.54
C ALA A 141 -8.68 -5.16 -6.60
N ALA A 142 -9.16 -4.69 -7.76
CA ALA A 142 -10.56 -4.34 -7.95
C ALA A 142 -11.50 -5.53 -7.75
N PHE A 143 -11.27 -6.65 -8.47
CA PHE A 143 -12.20 -7.78 -8.37
C PHE A 143 -12.08 -8.54 -7.06
N THR A 144 -10.90 -8.62 -6.44
CA THR A 144 -10.74 -9.24 -5.12
C THR A 144 -11.50 -8.46 -4.07
N GLN A 145 -11.32 -7.14 -4.03
CA GLN A 145 -12.04 -6.31 -3.07
C GLN A 145 -13.56 -6.33 -3.34
N ALA A 146 -13.99 -6.27 -4.61
CA ALA A 146 -15.40 -6.35 -4.95
C ALA A 146 -16.05 -7.67 -4.48
N ALA A 147 -15.32 -8.79 -4.53
CA ALA A 147 -15.79 -10.05 -3.97
C ALA A 147 -15.92 -10.00 -2.45
N LEU A 148 -14.95 -9.39 -1.76
CA LEU A 148 -15.00 -9.19 -0.31
C LEU A 148 -16.15 -8.27 0.11
N ASP A 149 -16.45 -7.24 -0.70
CA ASP A 149 -17.51 -6.27 -0.46
C ASP A 149 -18.91 -6.76 -0.92
N GLY A 150 -19.01 -8.03 -1.35
CA GLY A 150 -20.28 -8.69 -1.62
C GLY A 150 -20.87 -8.40 -2.99
N ALA A 151 -20.07 -8.13 -4.02
CA ALA A 151 -20.54 -8.10 -5.41
C ALA A 151 -21.21 -9.44 -5.79
N ALA A 152 -22.40 -9.41 -6.39
CA ALA A 152 -23.15 -10.61 -6.72
C ALA A 152 -22.54 -11.42 -7.87
N ARG A 153 -21.86 -10.75 -8.80
CA ARG A 153 -21.17 -11.38 -9.93
C ARG A 153 -20.02 -10.54 -10.44
N ILE A 154 -18.91 -11.20 -10.71
CA ILE A 154 -17.73 -10.54 -11.31
C ILE A 154 -17.33 -11.32 -12.54
N ALA A 155 -17.23 -10.65 -13.70
CA ALA A 155 -16.70 -11.21 -14.93
C ALA A 155 -15.36 -10.55 -15.24
N VAL A 156 -14.30 -11.35 -15.38
CA VAL A 156 -12.95 -10.86 -15.66
C VAL A 156 -12.54 -11.27 -17.07
N PHE A 157 -12.16 -10.31 -17.89
CA PHE A 157 -11.61 -10.52 -19.22
C PHE A 157 -10.11 -10.27 -19.20
N LYS A 158 -9.35 -11.28 -19.62
CA LYS A 158 -7.88 -11.25 -19.69
C LYS A 158 -7.46 -11.60 -21.11
N ARG A 159 -6.45 -10.89 -21.63
CA ARG A 159 -5.73 -11.32 -22.84
C ARG A 159 -4.82 -12.48 -22.53
#